data_80497d8954a1699067ca9c6e3791552f
#
_entry.id   80497d8954a1699067ca9c6e3791552f
#
_cell.length_a   1.000
_cell.length_b   1.000
_cell.length_c   1.000
_cell.angle_alpha   90.00
_cell.angle_beta   90.00
_cell.angle_gamma   90.00
#
_symmetry.space_group_name_H-M   'P 1'
#
loop_
_entity.id
_entity.type
_entity.pdbx_description
1 polymer ?
#
loop_
_entity_poly.entity_id
_entity_poly.type
_entity_poly.pdbx_seq_one_letter_code
_entity_poly.pdbx_strand_id
1 'polypeptide(L)'
;MSVKGKMSRSSLGQVMPVHADPLGFTNASFRAVNQVTFSYRTNTDAAAALLPTELEIDENPRISAMFLSYGFSSVGPFREYIHIIHARFRGEVVGFVPHIFISNERGMLAGREREGYPKLLGDIEFDMNQPNVYGLITARLSRPTGFVLAQGLFRPSEFLGEITEGKPTVIKTLGLRVVGSAVHGGPLSVCEFVPSALEFIGGEIWSGEGSLLFTGASEFSALHQLPIVGSVEATAFYNSSFRLRRPAETYPFTV
;
A
#
# COMPACT_ATOMS: atom_id res chain seq x y z
N MET A 1 -39.88 28.15 18.07
CA MET A 1 -40.18 26.93 17.31
C MET A 1 -38.88 26.19 17.07
N SER A 2 -38.81 24.88 17.37
CA SER A 2 -37.63 24.05 17.05
C SER A 2 -37.83 23.38 15.68
N VAL A 3 -36.79 23.29 14.88
CA VAL A 3 -36.79 22.60 13.59
C VAL A 3 -35.95 21.31 13.73
N LYS A 4 -36.52 20.18 13.36
CA LYS A 4 -35.79 18.87 13.33
C LYS A 4 -34.78 18.82 12.19
N GLY A 5 -33.64 18.15 12.43
CA GLY A 5 -32.69 17.83 11.37
C GLY A 5 -33.33 16.99 10.26
N LYS A 6 -32.79 17.10 9.03
CA LYS A 6 -33.35 16.43 7.83
C LYS A 6 -32.47 15.25 7.33
N MET A 7 -31.28 15.08 7.88
CA MET A 7 -30.38 14.00 7.45
C MET A 7 -30.91 12.65 7.95
N SER A 8 -31.07 11.70 7.04
CA SER A 8 -31.50 10.32 7.33
C SER A 8 -30.36 9.34 7.03
N ARG A 9 -30.46 8.11 7.55
CA ARG A 9 -29.44 7.07 7.30
C ARG A 9 -29.21 6.79 5.82
N SER A 10 -30.26 6.90 5.00
CA SER A 10 -30.19 6.69 3.54
C SER A 10 -29.49 7.83 2.78
N SER A 11 -29.31 9.00 3.42
CA SER A 11 -28.61 10.14 2.84
C SER A 11 -27.16 10.28 3.29
N LEU A 12 -26.64 9.33 4.09
CA LEU A 12 -25.26 9.36 4.55
C LEU A 12 -24.31 8.89 3.46
N GLY A 13 -23.16 9.58 3.33
CA GLY A 13 -22.01 9.10 2.57
C GLY A 13 -21.34 7.90 3.26
N GLN A 14 -20.40 7.27 2.56
CA GLN A 14 -19.68 6.10 3.06
C GLN A 14 -18.52 6.44 4.01
N VAL A 15 -18.07 7.69 3.99
CA VAL A 15 -16.93 8.20 4.76
C VAL A 15 -17.28 9.56 5.36
N MET A 16 -16.75 9.85 6.54
CA MET A 16 -16.94 11.17 7.17
C MET A 16 -16.13 12.26 6.44
N PRO A 17 -16.68 13.50 6.34
CA PRO A 17 -18.00 13.93 6.79
C PRO A 17 -19.12 13.38 5.90
N VAL A 18 -20.10 12.72 6.51
CA VAL A 18 -21.13 11.94 5.79
C VAL A 18 -22.04 12.76 4.87
N HIS A 19 -22.15 14.08 5.09
CA HIS A 19 -22.92 15.01 4.25
C HIS A 19 -22.14 15.55 3.04
N ALA A 20 -20.81 15.31 3.01
CA ALA A 20 -19.90 15.75 1.97
C ALA A 20 -18.82 14.70 1.75
N ASP A 21 -19.26 13.46 1.42
CA ASP A 21 -18.38 12.30 1.26
C ASP A 21 -17.20 12.62 0.33
N PRO A 22 -15.95 12.63 0.82
CA PRO A 22 -14.78 12.91 0.01
C PRO A 22 -14.48 11.82 -1.02
N LEU A 23 -15.15 10.65 -0.91
CA LEU A 23 -14.92 9.48 -1.75
C LEU A 23 -16.06 9.23 -2.76
N GLY A 24 -16.90 10.18 -3.08
CA GLY A 24 -18.07 10.07 -3.95
C GLY A 24 -17.90 9.40 -5.32
N PHE A 25 -16.98 8.40 -5.44
CA PHE A 25 -16.71 7.59 -6.62
C PHE A 25 -16.87 6.09 -6.32
N THR A 26 -17.38 5.32 -7.28
CA THR A 26 -17.62 3.88 -7.13
C THR A 26 -16.41 3.03 -7.51
N ASN A 27 -15.66 3.43 -8.53
CA ASN A 27 -14.52 2.69 -9.06
C ASN A 27 -13.23 3.52 -9.01
N ALA A 28 -12.18 2.93 -8.45
CA ALA A 28 -10.84 3.50 -8.48
C ALA A 28 -10.15 3.16 -9.80
N SER A 29 -9.69 4.18 -10.52
CA SER A 29 -8.92 4.05 -11.75
C SER A 29 -7.57 4.72 -11.57
N PHE A 30 -6.50 4.04 -12.01
CA PHE A 30 -5.12 4.46 -11.85
C PHE A 30 -4.40 4.36 -13.21
N ARG A 31 -3.73 5.44 -13.62
CA ARG A 31 -3.02 5.53 -14.90
C ARG A 31 -1.71 6.29 -14.74
N ALA A 32 -0.81 6.10 -15.69
CA ALA A 32 0.53 6.68 -15.63
C ALA A 32 1.19 6.40 -14.27
N VAL A 33 1.12 5.14 -13.85
CA VAL A 33 1.68 4.69 -12.58
C VAL A 33 3.08 4.18 -12.83
N ASN A 34 4.04 4.77 -12.16
CA ASN A 34 5.41 4.31 -12.11
C ASN A 34 5.68 3.70 -10.72
N GLN A 35 6.36 2.56 -10.69
CA GLN A 35 6.61 1.82 -9.46
C GLN A 35 8.01 1.22 -9.49
N VAL A 36 8.73 1.31 -8.38
CA VAL A 36 9.91 0.49 -8.12
C VAL A 36 9.64 -0.37 -6.90
N THR A 37 9.92 -1.66 -7.04
CA THR A 37 9.77 -2.67 -5.97
C THR A 37 11.16 -3.18 -5.60
N PHE A 38 11.51 -3.05 -4.33
CA PHE A 38 12.68 -3.65 -3.70
C PHE A 38 12.22 -4.88 -2.92
N SER A 39 12.64 -6.06 -3.37
CA SER A 39 12.31 -7.33 -2.72
C SER A 39 13.53 -7.87 -1.98
N TYR A 40 13.32 -8.34 -0.75
CA TYR A 40 14.38 -8.89 0.08
C TYR A 40 13.84 -9.96 1.04
N ARG A 41 14.72 -10.67 1.71
CA ARG A 41 14.38 -11.59 2.80
C ARG A 41 14.57 -10.90 4.14
N THR A 42 13.81 -11.33 5.14
CA THR A 42 13.92 -10.83 6.51
C THR A 42 13.92 -11.96 7.53
N ASN A 43 14.13 -11.62 8.79
CA ASN A 43 14.03 -12.55 9.90
C ASN A 43 12.57 -13.00 10.11
N THR A 44 12.36 -14.29 10.31
CA THR A 44 11.03 -14.92 10.46
C THR A 44 10.28 -14.36 11.68
N ASP A 45 10.95 -14.26 12.83
CA ASP A 45 10.32 -13.75 14.06
C ASP A 45 9.93 -12.29 13.91
N ALA A 46 10.76 -11.49 13.23
CA ALA A 46 10.48 -10.09 12.94
C ALA A 46 9.24 -9.93 12.03
N ALA A 47 9.11 -10.77 11.01
CA ALA A 47 7.92 -10.75 10.14
C ALA A 47 6.68 -11.26 10.88
N ALA A 48 6.80 -12.35 11.64
CA ALA A 48 5.69 -12.92 12.41
C ALA A 48 5.12 -11.94 13.45
N ALA A 49 5.98 -11.13 14.07
CA ALA A 49 5.56 -10.13 15.06
C ALA A 49 4.63 -9.03 14.48
N LEU A 50 4.63 -8.85 13.16
CA LEU A 50 3.78 -7.86 12.47
C LEU A 50 2.56 -8.48 11.79
N LEU A 51 2.37 -9.79 11.91
CA LEU A 51 1.28 -10.51 11.24
C LEU A 51 0.18 -10.94 12.21
N PRO A 52 -1.09 -10.81 11.80
CA PRO A 52 -2.19 -11.50 12.45
C PRO A 52 -1.97 -13.01 12.51
N THR A 53 -2.50 -13.66 13.55
CA THR A 53 -2.31 -15.09 13.83
C THR A 53 -2.88 -16.04 12.78
N GLU A 54 -3.82 -15.57 11.96
CA GLU A 54 -4.43 -16.34 10.86
C GLU A 54 -3.59 -16.37 9.58
N LEU A 55 -2.46 -15.64 9.54
CA LEU A 55 -1.57 -15.64 8.40
C LEU A 55 -0.36 -16.54 8.65
N GLU A 56 0.04 -17.26 7.63
CA GLU A 56 1.20 -18.13 7.63
C GLU A 56 2.31 -17.53 6.75
N ILE A 57 3.56 -17.66 7.17
CA ILE A 57 4.74 -17.25 6.40
C ILE A 57 5.72 -18.40 6.25
N ASP A 58 6.56 -18.32 5.21
CA ASP A 58 7.65 -19.26 5.01
C ASP A 58 8.78 -19.02 6.03
N GLU A 59 9.67 -20.00 6.26
CA GLU A 59 10.84 -19.90 7.15
C GLU A 59 11.81 -18.77 6.76
N ASN A 60 11.75 -18.30 5.53
CA ASN A 60 12.58 -17.22 5.00
C ASN A 60 11.69 -16.20 4.28
N PRO A 61 10.92 -15.40 5.03
CA PRO A 61 9.83 -14.60 4.47
C PRO A 61 10.34 -13.53 3.52
N ARG A 62 9.63 -13.39 2.40
CA ARG A 62 9.87 -12.34 1.41
C ARG A 62 9.12 -11.07 1.80
N ILE A 63 9.83 -9.96 1.68
CA ILE A 63 9.30 -8.61 1.88
C ILE A 63 9.40 -7.84 0.57
N SER A 64 8.45 -6.97 0.31
CA SER A 64 8.52 -6.00 -0.78
C SER A 64 8.32 -4.59 -0.23
N ALA A 65 9.28 -3.70 -0.49
CA ALA A 65 9.18 -2.28 -0.24
C ALA A 65 9.01 -1.57 -1.58
N MET A 66 7.91 -0.83 -1.74
CA MET A 66 7.51 -0.30 -3.03
C MET A 66 7.36 1.22 -2.95
N PHE A 67 7.93 1.93 -3.92
CA PHE A 67 7.68 3.34 -4.16
C PHE A 67 6.89 3.51 -5.44
N LEU A 68 5.79 4.27 -5.37
CA LEU A 68 4.88 4.47 -6.49
C LEU A 68 4.60 5.96 -6.70
N SER A 69 4.46 6.35 -7.95
CA SER A 69 3.89 7.63 -8.35
C SER A 69 2.69 7.41 -9.27
N TYR A 70 1.61 8.08 -8.95
CA TYR A 70 0.35 7.99 -9.69
C TYR A 70 0.14 9.31 -10.43
N GLY A 71 0.33 9.32 -11.73
CA GLY A 71 0.09 10.51 -12.57
C GLY A 71 -1.38 10.87 -12.64
N PHE A 72 -2.26 9.85 -12.60
CA PHE A 72 -3.70 10.01 -12.56
C PHE A 72 -4.34 8.97 -11.64
N SER A 73 -5.28 9.44 -10.79
CA SER A 73 -6.22 8.57 -10.09
C SER A 73 -7.55 9.28 -9.82
N SER A 74 -8.59 8.52 -9.47
CA SER A 74 -9.91 9.05 -9.10
C SER A 74 -9.88 9.95 -7.85
N VAL A 75 -8.81 9.89 -7.05
CA VAL A 75 -8.60 10.73 -5.86
C VAL A 75 -7.62 11.88 -6.10
N GLY A 76 -7.12 12.04 -7.34
CA GLY A 76 -6.06 12.97 -7.72
C GLY A 76 -4.70 12.29 -7.82
N PRO A 77 -3.65 12.98 -8.32
CA PRO A 77 -2.29 12.45 -8.36
C PRO A 77 -1.71 12.35 -6.95
N PHE A 78 -0.86 11.33 -6.71
CA PHE A 78 -0.20 11.14 -5.43
C PHE A 78 1.04 10.26 -5.56
N ARG A 79 1.82 10.19 -4.49
CA ARG A 79 2.91 9.23 -4.29
C ARG A 79 2.61 8.34 -3.11
N GLU A 80 3.13 7.12 -3.15
CA GLU A 80 2.87 6.10 -2.14
C GLU A 80 4.12 5.28 -1.87
N TYR A 81 4.30 4.91 -0.61
CA TYR A 81 5.23 3.87 -0.19
C TYR A 81 4.43 2.75 0.45
N ILE A 82 4.67 1.52 0.03
CA ILE A 82 3.99 0.33 0.54
C ILE A 82 5.03 -0.68 1.01
N HIS A 83 4.85 -1.20 2.22
CA HIS A 83 5.62 -2.32 2.74
C HIS A 83 4.73 -3.55 2.81
N ILE A 84 5.16 -4.66 2.23
CA ILE A 84 4.36 -5.88 2.07
C ILE A 84 5.13 -7.06 2.65
N ILE A 85 4.49 -7.84 3.51
CA ILE A 85 4.93 -9.17 3.92
C ILE A 85 4.19 -10.19 3.06
N HIS A 86 4.91 -11.01 2.30
CA HIS A 86 4.31 -12.09 1.54
C HIS A 86 3.94 -13.22 2.48
N ALA A 87 2.65 -13.55 2.54
CA ALA A 87 2.08 -14.52 3.47
C ALA A 87 1.03 -15.39 2.76
N ARG A 88 0.50 -16.38 3.48
CA ARG A 88 -0.66 -17.17 3.07
C ARG A 88 -1.84 -16.84 3.96
N PHE A 89 -2.98 -16.64 3.35
CA PHE A 89 -4.27 -16.48 4.01
C PHE A 89 -5.27 -17.44 3.38
N ARG A 90 -5.84 -18.35 4.16
CA ARG A 90 -6.80 -19.37 3.70
C ARG A 90 -6.28 -20.20 2.52
N GLY A 91 -4.98 -20.51 2.54
CA GLY A 91 -4.30 -21.29 1.49
C GLY A 91 -3.85 -20.49 0.26
N GLU A 92 -4.24 -19.22 0.13
CA GLU A 92 -3.83 -18.36 -0.98
C GLU A 92 -2.64 -17.47 -0.61
N VAL A 93 -1.73 -17.25 -1.58
CA VAL A 93 -0.64 -16.29 -1.43
C VAL A 93 -1.18 -14.87 -1.55
N VAL A 94 -0.91 -14.05 -0.53
CA VAL A 94 -1.31 -12.65 -0.45
C VAL A 94 -0.16 -11.78 0.03
N GLY A 95 -0.20 -10.49 -0.31
CA GLY A 95 0.65 -9.47 0.29
C GLY A 95 -0.07 -8.81 1.46
N PHE A 96 0.28 -9.15 2.70
CA PHE A 96 -0.20 -8.41 3.87
C PHE A 96 0.52 -7.07 3.96
N VAL A 97 -0.23 -6.00 4.22
CA VAL A 97 0.28 -4.62 4.22
C VAL A 97 0.35 -4.07 5.64
N PRO A 98 1.48 -4.21 6.36
CA PRO A 98 1.65 -3.66 7.71
C PRO A 98 1.90 -2.15 7.71
N HIS A 99 2.50 -1.60 6.65
CA HIS A 99 2.83 -0.18 6.55
C HIS A 99 2.55 0.35 5.15
N ILE A 100 1.92 1.52 5.10
CA ILE A 100 1.70 2.26 3.87
C ILE A 100 1.65 3.76 4.17
N PHE A 101 2.35 4.55 3.35
CA PHE A 101 2.38 6.00 3.43
C PHE A 101 1.95 6.60 2.10
N ILE A 102 1.27 7.73 2.14
CA ILE A 102 0.69 8.37 0.96
C ILE A 102 0.77 9.89 1.09
N SER A 103 0.93 10.58 -0.03
CA SER A 103 0.98 12.05 -0.08
C SER A 103 -0.38 12.72 -0.29
N ASN A 104 -1.50 11.95 -0.27
CA ASN A 104 -2.84 12.44 -0.61
C ASN A 104 -3.86 11.98 0.42
N GLU A 105 -4.59 12.95 1.02
CA GLU A 105 -5.57 12.68 2.07
C GLU A 105 -6.75 11.81 1.58
N ARG A 106 -7.32 12.10 0.39
CA ARG A 106 -8.44 11.32 -0.15
C ARG A 106 -8.05 9.88 -0.40
N GLY A 107 -6.83 9.65 -0.90
CA GLY A 107 -6.28 8.31 -1.07
C GLY A 107 -6.02 7.60 0.26
N MET A 108 -5.63 8.34 1.30
CA MET A 108 -5.49 7.81 2.66
C MET A 108 -6.85 7.35 3.20
N LEU A 109 -7.87 8.21 3.14
CA LEU A 109 -9.22 7.89 3.60
C LEU A 109 -9.80 6.68 2.85
N ALA A 110 -9.67 6.65 1.51
CA ALA A 110 -10.14 5.53 0.69
C ALA A 110 -9.53 4.20 1.15
N GLY A 111 -8.21 4.15 1.31
CA GLY A 111 -7.51 2.93 1.70
C GLY A 111 -7.83 2.47 3.13
N ARG A 112 -7.94 3.41 4.07
CA ARG A 112 -8.27 3.08 5.46
C ARG A 112 -9.71 2.60 5.62
N GLU A 113 -10.65 3.36 5.08
CA GLU A 113 -12.08 3.14 5.34
C GLU A 113 -12.68 1.99 4.53
N ARG A 114 -12.11 1.68 3.36
CA ARG A 114 -12.63 0.67 2.43
C ARG A 114 -11.79 -0.60 2.33
N GLU A 115 -10.48 -0.43 2.19
CA GLU A 115 -9.56 -1.55 1.94
C GLU A 115 -8.84 -2.04 3.22
N GLY A 116 -9.01 -1.34 4.35
CA GLY A 116 -8.37 -1.72 5.61
C GLY A 116 -6.85 -1.55 5.61
N TYR A 117 -6.29 -0.75 4.70
CA TYR A 117 -4.86 -0.47 4.68
C TYR A 117 -4.48 0.55 5.77
N PRO A 118 -3.39 0.36 6.49
CA PRO A 118 -2.96 1.25 7.58
C PRO A 118 -2.28 2.52 7.05
N LYS A 119 -2.92 3.22 6.10
CA LYS A 119 -2.38 4.40 5.44
C LYS A 119 -2.17 5.55 6.42
N LEU A 120 -0.99 6.16 6.33
CA LEU A 120 -0.62 7.40 7.01
C LEU A 120 -0.12 8.41 5.98
N LEU A 121 -0.24 9.70 6.28
CA LEU A 121 0.40 10.72 5.45
C LEU A 121 1.91 10.67 5.62
N GLY A 122 2.65 10.89 4.54
CA GLY A 122 4.11 10.96 4.54
C GLY A 122 4.61 11.75 3.33
N ASP A 123 5.83 12.27 3.45
CA ASP A 123 6.51 12.94 2.36
C ASP A 123 7.28 11.90 1.55
N ILE A 124 6.91 11.77 0.28
CA ILE A 124 7.48 10.76 -0.62
C ILE A 124 8.08 11.49 -1.82
N GLU A 125 9.38 11.36 -1.98
CA GLU A 125 10.11 11.84 -3.13
C GLU A 125 10.39 10.65 -4.05
N PHE A 126 9.75 10.62 -5.21
CA PHE A 126 9.90 9.56 -6.19
C PHE A 126 9.38 10.04 -7.54
N ASP A 127 10.23 10.01 -8.56
CA ASP A 127 9.85 10.29 -9.94
C ASP A 127 10.76 9.52 -10.91
N MET A 128 10.21 8.53 -11.58
CA MET A 128 10.93 7.73 -12.59
C MET A 128 11.14 8.48 -13.90
N ASN A 129 10.38 9.56 -14.15
CA ASN A 129 10.51 10.35 -15.36
C ASN A 129 11.66 11.37 -15.29
N GLN A 130 12.25 11.53 -14.10
CA GLN A 130 13.36 12.44 -13.86
C GLN A 130 14.54 11.72 -13.18
N PRO A 131 15.14 10.71 -13.86
CA PRO A 131 16.36 10.10 -13.35
C PRO A 131 17.49 11.14 -13.35
N ASN A 132 18.47 10.95 -12.47
CA ASN A 132 19.66 11.77 -12.50
C ASN A 132 20.49 11.52 -13.78
N VAL A 133 21.55 12.31 -13.99
CA VAL A 133 22.42 12.23 -15.18
C VAL A 133 23.08 10.85 -15.40
N TYR A 134 23.08 9.99 -14.38
CA TYR A 134 23.61 8.61 -14.46
C TYR A 134 22.53 7.56 -14.69
N GLY A 135 21.27 7.98 -14.92
CA GLY A 135 20.13 7.06 -15.05
C GLY A 135 19.67 6.44 -13.75
N LEU A 136 20.11 6.98 -12.58
CA LEU A 136 19.67 6.51 -11.27
C LEU A 136 18.34 7.13 -10.89
N ILE A 137 17.40 6.28 -10.54
CA ILE A 137 16.12 6.67 -9.97
C ILE A 137 16.25 6.60 -8.45
N THR A 138 15.93 7.70 -7.79
CA THR A 138 15.98 7.82 -6.33
C THR A 138 14.58 7.83 -5.75
N ALA A 139 14.43 7.23 -4.58
CA ALA A 139 13.18 7.22 -3.84
C ALA A 139 13.44 7.49 -2.36
N ARG A 140 12.60 8.29 -1.72
CA ARG A 140 12.72 8.61 -0.29
C ARG A 140 11.35 8.75 0.35
N LEU A 141 11.21 8.16 1.53
CA LEU A 141 10.07 8.35 2.43
C LEU A 141 10.53 9.08 3.68
N SER A 142 9.84 10.17 4.05
CA SER A 142 10.07 10.90 5.29
C SER A 142 8.78 11.03 6.10
N ARG A 143 8.87 10.87 7.43
CA ARG A 143 7.78 11.11 8.38
C ARG A 143 8.32 11.25 9.81
N PRO A 144 8.12 12.39 10.50
CA PRO A 144 7.62 13.66 9.92
C PRO A 144 8.55 14.18 8.83
N THR A 145 8.15 15.29 8.20
CA THR A 145 8.95 15.96 7.16
C THR A 145 10.41 16.11 7.59
N GLY A 146 11.33 15.67 6.73
CA GLY A 146 12.76 15.70 6.98
C GLY A 146 13.32 14.52 7.78
N PHE A 147 12.49 13.73 8.48
CA PHE A 147 12.95 12.52 9.15
C PHE A 147 12.80 11.33 8.20
N VAL A 148 13.90 10.92 7.60
CA VAL A 148 13.93 9.85 6.60
C VAL A 148 13.70 8.49 7.26
N LEU A 149 12.75 7.72 6.75
CA LEU A 149 12.43 6.35 7.18
C LEU A 149 13.00 5.30 6.23
N ALA A 150 12.92 5.56 4.93
CA ALA A 150 13.39 4.65 3.89
C ALA A 150 13.97 5.42 2.70
N GLN A 151 15.03 4.85 2.11
CA GLN A 151 15.64 5.34 0.87
C GLN A 151 15.86 4.17 -0.09
N GLY A 152 15.57 4.38 -1.38
CA GLY A 152 15.83 3.42 -2.44
C GLY A 152 16.60 4.06 -3.60
N LEU A 153 17.46 3.25 -4.23
CA LEU A 153 18.13 3.59 -5.49
C LEU A 153 17.83 2.47 -6.49
N PHE A 154 17.52 2.82 -7.71
CA PHE A 154 17.28 1.86 -8.78
C PHE A 154 17.88 2.35 -10.09
N ARG A 155 18.57 1.45 -10.80
CA ARG A 155 19.07 1.66 -12.16
C ARG A 155 18.53 0.54 -13.05
N PRO A 156 17.56 0.83 -13.95
CA PRO A 156 17.05 -0.17 -14.88
C PRO A 156 18.16 -0.65 -15.82
N SER A 157 18.21 -1.94 -16.10
CA SER A 157 19.22 -2.55 -16.98
C SER A 157 18.63 -3.54 -17.98
N GLU A 158 17.51 -4.20 -17.65
CA GLU A 158 16.93 -5.25 -18.48
C GLU A 158 15.41 -5.07 -18.62
N PHE A 159 14.95 -5.07 -19.87
CA PHE A 159 13.52 -5.11 -20.20
C PHE A 159 13.00 -6.54 -20.11
N LEU A 160 12.03 -6.78 -19.22
CA LEU A 160 11.45 -8.11 -18.96
C LEU A 160 10.17 -8.37 -19.78
N GLY A 161 9.55 -7.34 -20.33
CA GLY A 161 8.34 -7.46 -21.14
C GLY A 161 7.29 -6.41 -20.83
N GLU A 162 6.13 -6.59 -21.45
CA GLU A 162 4.99 -5.69 -21.31
C GLU A 162 3.82 -6.36 -20.58
N ILE A 163 3.09 -5.57 -19.82
CA ILE A 163 1.78 -5.93 -19.28
C ILE A 163 0.74 -5.43 -20.27
N THR A 164 -0.18 -6.29 -20.67
CA THR A 164 -1.28 -5.94 -21.57
C THR A 164 -2.62 -6.35 -20.98
N GLU A 165 -3.72 -5.79 -21.49
CA GLU A 165 -5.07 -6.13 -21.03
C GLU A 165 -5.40 -7.62 -21.26
N GLY A 166 -4.86 -8.23 -22.33
CA GLY A 166 -5.02 -9.66 -22.65
C GLY A 166 -4.16 -10.58 -21.75
N LYS A 167 -3.15 -10.03 -21.06
CA LYS A 167 -2.27 -10.75 -20.12
C LYS A 167 -1.99 -9.89 -18.90
N PRO A 168 -2.98 -9.71 -18.01
CA PRO A 168 -2.82 -8.85 -16.85
C PRO A 168 -1.91 -9.50 -15.81
N THR A 169 -1.21 -8.65 -15.06
CA THR A 169 -0.50 -9.06 -13.83
C THR A 169 -1.39 -8.74 -12.64
N VAL A 170 -1.67 -9.73 -11.81
CA VAL A 170 -2.54 -9.59 -10.63
C VAL A 170 -1.72 -9.73 -9.35
N ILE A 171 -1.79 -8.72 -8.49
CA ILE A 171 -1.18 -8.73 -7.17
C ILE A 171 -2.32 -8.78 -6.14
N LYS A 172 -2.43 -9.92 -5.42
CA LYS A 172 -3.39 -10.06 -4.32
C LYS A 172 -2.81 -9.43 -3.06
N THR A 173 -3.59 -8.61 -2.39
CA THR A 173 -3.22 -7.93 -1.14
C THR A 173 -4.27 -8.17 -0.07
N LEU A 174 -3.87 -8.03 1.19
CA LEU A 174 -4.73 -8.21 2.35
C LEU A 174 -4.55 -7.03 3.30
N GLY A 175 -5.63 -6.30 3.55
CA GLY A 175 -5.73 -5.29 4.59
C GLY A 175 -6.35 -5.87 5.86
N LEU A 176 -6.05 -5.26 7.01
CA LEU A 176 -6.75 -5.50 8.27
C LEU A 176 -7.47 -4.22 8.68
N ARG A 177 -8.79 -4.20 8.50
CA ARG A 177 -9.62 -3.06 8.83
C ARG A 177 -10.01 -3.10 10.30
N VAL A 178 -9.56 -2.08 11.04
CA VAL A 178 -9.83 -1.96 12.48
C VAL A 178 -10.46 -0.61 12.76
N VAL A 179 -11.61 -0.61 13.43
CA VAL A 179 -12.27 0.59 13.95
C VAL A 179 -12.48 0.41 15.44
N GLY A 180 -11.86 1.28 16.23
CA GLY A 180 -11.97 1.27 17.68
C GLY A 180 -13.39 1.57 18.17
N SER A 181 -13.68 1.21 19.42
CA SER A 181 -14.92 1.61 20.08
C SER A 181 -14.92 3.12 20.37
N ALA A 182 -16.07 3.76 20.17
CA ALA A 182 -16.30 5.11 20.69
C ALA A 182 -16.46 5.13 22.22
N VAL A 183 -16.73 3.98 22.85
CA VAL A 183 -16.84 3.83 24.29
C VAL A 183 -15.47 3.43 24.85
N HIS A 184 -14.98 4.16 25.85
CA HIS A 184 -13.71 3.84 26.53
C HIS A 184 -13.72 2.41 27.08
N GLY A 185 -12.71 1.61 26.70
CA GLY A 185 -12.62 0.20 27.08
C GLY A 185 -13.65 -0.73 26.40
N GLY A 186 -14.45 -0.23 25.47
CA GLY A 186 -15.39 -1.03 24.70
C GLY A 186 -14.71 -1.90 23.63
N PRO A 187 -15.39 -2.93 23.10
CA PRO A 187 -14.86 -3.80 22.06
C PRO A 187 -14.67 -3.03 20.76
N LEU A 188 -13.82 -3.54 19.86
CA LEU A 188 -13.66 -2.98 18.52
C LEU A 188 -15.00 -2.94 17.78
N SER A 189 -15.31 -1.83 17.14
CA SER A 189 -16.53 -1.68 16.31
C SER A 189 -16.43 -2.46 15.01
N VAL A 190 -15.20 -2.58 14.46
CA VAL A 190 -14.87 -3.37 13.28
C VAL A 190 -13.50 -4.00 13.48
N CYS A 191 -13.37 -5.28 13.13
CA CYS A 191 -12.09 -5.97 13.04
C CYS A 191 -12.22 -7.08 11.99
N GLU A 192 -11.69 -6.84 10.78
CA GLU A 192 -11.91 -7.73 9.65
C GLU A 192 -10.77 -7.68 8.64
N PHE A 193 -10.48 -8.80 8.01
CA PHE A 193 -9.60 -8.87 6.85
C PHE A 193 -10.35 -8.44 5.59
N VAL A 194 -9.70 -7.61 4.79
CA VAL A 194 -10.20 -7.11 3.52
C VAL A 194 -9.27 -7.55 2.40
N PRO A 195 -9.55 -8.64 1.69
CA PRO A 195 -8.77 -9.03 0.53
C PRO A 195 -9.03 -8.07 -0.63
N SER A 196 -7.99 -7.71 -1.35
CA SER A 196 -8.07 -6.86 -2.55
C SER A 196 -7.12 -7.38 -3.62
N ALA A 197 -7.31 -6.96 -4.87
CA ALA A 197 -6.39 -7.29 -5.94
C ALA A 197 -6.11 -6.06 -6.81
N LEU A 198 -4.84 -5.85 -7.12
CA LEU A 198 -4.37 -4.88 -8.10
C LEU A 198 -4.18 -5.61 -9.42
N GLU A 199 -5.02 -5.30 -10.40
CA GLU A 199 -4.96 -5.88 -11.74
C GLU A 199 -4.28 -4.90 -12.69
N PHE A 200 -3.00 -5.10 -12.95
CA PHE A 200 -2.25 -4.31 -13.93
C PHE A 200 -2.62 -4.76 -15.34
N ILE A 201 -3.01 -3.80 -16.17
CA ILE A 201 -3.55 -4.00 -17.53
C ILE A 201 -2.74 -3.31 -18.61
N GLY A 202 -1.65 -2.66 -18.25
CA GLY A 202 -0.73 -2.00 -19.16
C GLY A 202 0.53 -1.56 -18.47
N GLY A 203 1.62 -1.38 -19.21
CA GLY A 203 2.90 -0.91 -18.72
C GLY A 203 4.05 -1.83 -19.08
N GLU A 204 5.26 -1.39 -18.81
CA GLU A 204 6.49 -2.13 -19.05
C GLU A 204 7.05 -2.66 -17.73
N ILE A 205 7.72 -3.81 -17.77
CA ILE A 205 8.42 -4.43 -16.65
C ILE A 205 9.91 -4.38 -16.92
N TRP A 206 10.65 -3.82 -15.96
CA TRP A 206 12.10 -3.72 -16.00
C TRP A 206 12.73 -4.32 -14.76
N SER A 207 13.89 -4.98 -14.88
CA SER A 207 14.76 -5.30 -13.76
C SER A 207 16.01 -4.43 -13.77
N GLY A 208 16.77 -4.43 -12.68
CA GLY A 208 17.99 -3.66 -12.59
C GLY A 208 18.67 -3.74 -11.23
N GLU A 209 19.75 -2.98 -11.12
CA GLU A 209 20.46 -2.83 -9.85
C GLU A 209 19.65 -1.97 -8.90
N GLY A 210 19.50 -2.41 -7.66
CA GLY A 210 18.78 -1.66 -6.64
C GLY A 210 19.40 -1.78 -5.26
N SER A 211 19.21 -0.75 -4.46
CA SER A 211 19.54 -0.77 -3.04
C SER A 211 18.41 -0.13 -2.24
N LEU A 212 18.23 -0.63 -1.02
CA LEU A 212 17.23 -0.14 -0.07
C LEU A 212 17.87 0.02 1.30
N LEU A 213 17.56 1.11 1.97
CA LEU A 213 18.03 1.41 3.31
C LEU A 213 16.88 1.93 4.17
N PHE A 214 16.75 1.39 5.38
CA PHE A 214 15.92 1.94 6.45
C PHE A 214 16.80 2.72 7.41
N THR A 215 16.55 4.03 7.55
CA THR A 215 17.49 4.95 8.21
C THR A 215 17.10 5.33 9.62
N GLY A 216 15.88 5.09 10.05
CA GLY A 216 15.41 5.55 11.34
C GLY A 216 14.51 4.56 12.06
N ALA A 217 14.69 4.46 13.37
CA ALA A 217 13.69 3.92 14.27
C ALA A 217 12.63 5.00 14.52
N SER A 218 11.37 4.67 14.31
CA SER A 218 10.26 5.58 14.53
C SER A 218 9.16 4.88 15.31
N GLU A 219 8.64 5.52 16.33
CA GLU A 219 7.46 5.05 17.07
C GLU A 219 6.21 4.96 16.18
N PHE A 220 6.18 5.70 15.08
CA PHE A 220 5.06 5.74 14.12
C PHE A 220 5.23 4.78 12.96
N SER A 221 6.35 4.06 12.88
CA SER A 221 6.66 3.16 11.76
C SER A 221 7.66 2.09 12.20
N ALA A 222 7.29 0.85 12.00
CA ALA A 222 8.12 -0.30 12.31
C ALA A 222 8.95 -0.81 11.10
N LEU A 223 9.22 0.02 10.09
CA LEU A 223 9.96 -0.39 8.89
C LEU A 223 11.31 -1.02 9.22
N HIS A 224 12.04 -0.45 10.18
CA HIS A 224 13.33 -0.94 10.65
C HIS A 224 13.26 -2.30 11.36
N GLN A 225 12.07 -2.73 11.79
CA GLN A 225 11.86 -4.03 12.44
C GLN A 225 11.83 -5.19 11.43
N LEU A 226 11.79 -4.91 10.13
CA LEU A 226 11.93 -5.89 9.06
C LEU A 226 13.31 -5.75 8.40
N PRO A 227 14.39 -6.23 9.07
CA PRO A 227 15.75 -6.02 8.59
C PRO A 227 15.98 -6.73 7.25
N ILE A 228 16.81 -6.12 6.40
CA ILE A 228 17.21 -6.71 5.12
C ILE A 228 18.25 -7.80 5.41
N VAL A 229 17.94 -9.03 5.00
CA VAL A 229 18.84 -10.19 5.08
C VAL A 229 19.21 -10.60 3.65
N GLY A 230 20.50 -10.59 3.35
CA GLY A 230 21.03 -10.92 2.02
C GLY A 230 20.89 -9.79 1.00
N SER A 231 20.66 -10.16 -0.26
CA SER A 231 20.57 -9.23 -1.38
C SER A 231 19.19 -8.61 -1.53
N VAL A 232 19.16 -7.44 -2.16
CA VAL A 232 17.94 -6.77 -2.61
C VAL A 232 17.79 -6.97 -4.12
N GLU A 233 16.67 -7.52 -4.54
CA GLU A 233 16.24 -7.57 -5.93
C GLU A 233 15.39 -6.34 -6.23
N ALA A 234 15.57 -5.70 -7.40
CA ALA A 234 14.79 -4.55 -7.79
C ALA A 234 14.13 -4.73 -9.15
N THR A 235 12.84 -4.40 -9.21
CA THR A 235 12.04 -4.40 -10.44
C THR A 235 11.22 -3.13 -10.51
N ALA A 236 10.88 -2.72 -11.72
CA ALA A 236 10.04 -1.56 -11.95
C ALA A 236 8.88 -1.88 -12.89
N PHE A 237 7.73 -1.26 -12.62
CA PHE A 237 6.64 -1.12 -13.57
C PHE A 237 6.63 0.32 -14.06
N TYR A 238 6.77 0.51 -15.35
CA TYR A 238 6.86 1.81 -15.98
C TYR A 238 5.58 2.11 -16.76
N ASN A 239 5.05 3.34 -16.57
CA ASN A 239 3.85 3.85 -17.24
C ASN A 239 2.66 2.86 -17.19
N SER A 240 2.45 2.24 -16.04
CA SER A 240 1.42 1.21 -15.87
C SER A 240 0.03 1.82 -15.67
N SER A 241 -0.97 0.98 -15.94
CA SER A 241 -2.36 1.23 -15.57
C SER A 241 -2.90 0.02 -14.83
N PHE A 242 -3.70 0.23 -13.79
CA PHE A 242 -4.34 -0.87 -13.09
C PHE A 242 -5.74 -0.54 -12.59
N ARG A 243 -6.48 -1.59 -12.27
CA ARG A 243 -7.79 -1.56 -11.63
C ARG A 243 -7.67 -2.16 -10.25
N LEU A 244 -8.28 -1.51 -9.27
CA LEU A 244 -8.44 -2.11 -7.94
C LEU A 244 -9.71 -2.96 -7.94
N ARG A 245 -9.55 -4.26 -7.77
CA ARG A 245 -10.67 -5.20 -7.56
C ARG A 245 -10.94 -5.29 -6.08
N ARG A 246 -12.16 -4.92 -5.69
CA ARG A 246 -12.65 -5.06 -4.33
C ARG A 246 -13.15 -6.47 -4.07
N PRO A 247 -13.12 -6.92 -2.81
CA PRO A 247 -13.62 -8.23 -2.44
C PRO A 247 -15.16 -8.30 -2.57
N ALA A 248 -15.65 -9.51 -2.78
CA ALA A 248 -17.06 -9.80 -2.65
C ALA A 248 -17.47 -9.97 -1.18
N GLU A 249 -16.52 -10.30 -0.31
CA GLU A 249 -16.72 -10.53 1.13
C GLU A 249 -15.48 -10.12 1.93
N THR A 250 -15.68 -9.84 3.21
CA THR A 250 -14.63 -9.63 4.21
C THR A 250 -14.64 -10.77 5.20
N TYR A 251 -13.56 -10.98 5.94
CA TYR A 251 -13.44 -12.06 6.91
C TYR A 251 -13.19 -11.50 8.31
N PRO A 252 -14.05 -11.85 9.30
CA PRO A 252 -13.81 -11.42 10.68
C PRO A 252 -12.43 -11.87 11.17
N PHE A 253 -11.71 -10.99 11.87
CA PHE A 253 -10.56 -11.34 12.66
C PHE A 253 -11.06 -11.55 14.10
N THR A 254 -11.16 -12.81 14.51
CA THR A 254 -11.61 -13.20 15.84
C THR A 254 -10.40 -13.67 16.64
N VAL A 255 -10.09 -12.94 17.69
CA VAL A 255 -9.07 -13.31 18.70
C VAL A 255 -9.66 -14.30 19.68
#